data_d2ca08470c7502aa065155743f71fd0b
#
_entry.id   d2ca08470c7502aa065155743f71fd0b
#
_cell.length_a   1.000
_cell.length_b   1.000
_cell.length_c   1.000
_cell.angle_alpha   90.00
_cell.angle_beta   90.00
_cell.angle_gamma   90.00
#
_symmetry.space_group_name_H-M   'P 1'
#
loop_
_entity.id
_entity.type
_entity.pdbx_description
1 polymer ?
#
loop_
_entity_poly.entity_id
_entity_poly.type
_entity_poly.pdbx_seq_one_letter_code
_entity_poly.pdbx_strand_id
1 'polypeptide(L)'
;MQSVRKALYAGCVIALRRQALYAGCVVAIVFLTSCSTPYAIYSRNVFEGKRFFQLKEYAQARQAFLSGYEAEKNVTALAWAATTSYWLNDLTSAETYLRQAEPKVKASVSYFRVTGYKALVLLRQGKKDEGLQTLKEYVYAYGHTYISSDLPWIDLMIKKGDVDIPKLQAMLEEDIYAYEEAIGEFESTRTGYYDRNPGASGGNVSP
;
A
#
# COMPACT_ATOMS: atom_id res chain seq x y z
N MET A 1 1.40 -73.96 18.27
CA MET A 1 0.51 -73.10 17.46
C MET A 1 0.15 -71.74 18.09
N GLN A 2 0.13 -71.59 19.41
CA GLN A 2 -0.18 -70.30 20.08
C GLN A 2 0.91 -69.22 19.96
N SER A 3 2.21 -69.60 19.84
CA SER A 3 3.32 -68.66 19.74
C SER A 3 3.36 -67.87 18.43
N VAL A 4 3.00 -68.52 17.31
CA VAL A 4 2.98 -67.86 15.98
C VAL A 4 1.87 -66.80 15.85
N ARG A 5 0.70 -67.06 16.48
CA ARG A 5 -0.42 -66.10 16.50
C ARG A 5 -0.07 -64.81 17.28
N LYS A 6 0.67 -64.92 18.40
CA LYS A 6 1.12 -63.75 19.17
C LYS A 6 2.10 -62.86 18.43
N ALA A 7 3.01 -63.47 17.66
CA ALA A 7 3.97 -62.72 16.86
C ALA A 7 3.30 -61.97 15.70
N LEU A 8 2.32 -62.58 15.02
CA LEU A 8 1.55 -61.92 13.96
C LEU A 8 0.73 -60.72 14.47
N TYR A 9 0.09 -60.84 15.63
CA TYR A 9 -0.64 -59.73 16.25
C TYR A 9 0.26 -58.57 16.66
N ALA A 10 1.42 -58.84 17.21
CA ALA A 10 2.40 -57.82 17.58
C ALA A 10 2.92 -57.02 16.35
N GLY A 11 3.19 -57.72 15.26
CA GLY A 11 3.65 -57.10 14.01
C GLY A 11 2.59 -56.19 13.38
N CYS A 12 1.32 -56.63 13.40
CA CYS A 12 0.21 -55.88 12.82
C CYS A 12 -0.09 -54.58 13.63
N VAL A 13 -0.04 -54.63 14.95
CA VAL A 13 -0.22 -53.45 15.82
C VAL A 13 0.90 -52.43 15.64
N ILE A 14 2.15 -52.88 15.45
CA ILE A 14 3.27 -51.95 15.21
C ILE A 14 3.14 -51.27 13.85
N ALA A 15 2.72 -52.00 12.80
CA ALA A 15 2.50 -51.43 11.47
C ALA A 15 1.36 -50.38 11.46
N LEU A 16 0.26 -50.68 12.12
CA LEU A 16 -0.88 -49.74 12.26
C LEU A 16 -0.49 -48.49 13.05
N ARG A 17 0.31 -48.58 14.11
CA ARG A 17 0.82 -47.43 14.86
C ARG A 17 1.73 -46.53 14.03
N ARG A 18 2.60 -47.11 13.20
CA ARG A 18 3.44 -46.36 12.28
C ARG A 18 2.62 -45.58 11.24
N GLN A 19 1.61 -46.22 10.62
CA GLN A 19 0.75 -45.56 9.65
C GLN A 19 -0.05 -44.42 10.28
N ALA A 20 -0.56 -44.58 11.51
CA ALA A 20 -1.27 -43.56 12.23
C ALA A 20 -0.38 -42.36 12.57
N LEU A 21 0.91 -42.59 12.91
CA LEU A 21 1.87 -41.52 13.15
C LEU A 21 2.21 -40.73 11.85
N TYR A 22 2.39 -41.40 10.73
CA TYR A 22 2.61 -40.72 9.45
C TYR A 22 1.40 -39.91 9.00
N ALA A 23 0.18 -40.45 9.13
CA ALA A 23 -1.05 -39.74 8.83
C ALA A 23 -1.21 -38.49 9.73
N GLY A 24 -0.92 -38.61 11.02
CA GLY A 24 -0.95 -37.48 11.97
C GLY A 24 0.08 -36.39 11.64
N CYS A 25 1.30 -36.76 11.26
CA CYS A 25 2.32 -35.82 10.84
C CYS A 25 1.95 -35.09 9.55
N VAL A 26 1.40 -35.78 8.55
CA VAL A 26 0.98 -35.15 7.29
C VAL A 26 -0.16 -34.17 7.51
N VAL A 27 -1.14 -34.55 8.31
CA VAL A 27 -2.27 -33.64 8.69
C VAL A 27 -1.73 -32.43 9.44
N ALA A 28 -0.83 -32.59 10.40
CA ALA A 28 -0.23 -31.48 11.15
C ALA A 28 0.57 -30.52 10.22
N ILE A 29 1.32 -31.04 9.26
CA ILE A 29 2.06 -30.24 8.29
C ILE A 29 1.10 -29.42 7.41
N VAL A 30 0.00 -30.01 6.95
CA VAL A 30 -1.01 -29.30 6.14
C VAL A 30 -1.68 -28.16 6.95
N PHE A 31 -1.92 -28.33 8.23
CA PHE A 31 -2.47 -27.27 9.09
C PHE A 31 -1.45 -26.16 9.39
N LEU A 32 -0.16 -26.43 9.41
CA LEU A 32 0.87 -25.42 9.67
C LEU A 32 1.19 -24.55 8.44
N THR A 33 0.82 -24.96 7.24
CA THR A 33 1.10 -24.20 6.00
C THR A 33 -0.04 -23.26 5.58
N SER A 34 -1.18 -23.22 6.28
CA SER A 34 -2.39 -22.60 5.73
C SER A 34 -2.94 -21.37 6.44
N CYS A 35 -2.18 -20.66 7.27
CA CYS A 35 -2.70 -19.47 7.94
C CYS A 35 -1.97 -18.16 7.61
N SER A 36 -1.79 -17.87 6.32
CA SER A 36 -1.55 -16.48 5.91
C SER A 36 -2.92 -15.83 5.68
N THR A 37 -3.35 -14.95 6.60
CA THR A 37 -4.56 -14.17 6.39
C THR A 37 -4.40 -13.28 5.14
N PRO A 38 -5.49 -12.92 4.43
CA PRO A 38 -5.43 -11.98 3.32
C PRO A 38 -4.68 -10.70 3.68
N TYR A 39 -4.89 -10.18 4.89
CA TYR A 39 -4.18 -9.02 5.42
C TYR A 39 -2.66 -9.26 5.56
N ALA A 40 -2.22 -10.42 6.04
CA ALA A 40 -0.79 -10.73 6.15
C ALA A 40 -0.12 -10.81 4.77
N ILE A 41 -0.81 -11.38 3.78
CA ILE A 41 -0.36 -11.42 2.38
C ILE A 41 -0.26 -9.99 1.82
N TYR A 42 -1.30 -9.18 2.00
CA TYR A 42 -1.33 -7.78 1.61
C TYR A 42 -0.16 -7.00 2.23
N SER A 43 -0.03 -7.04 3.54
CA SER A 43 0.98 -6.28 4.28
C SER A 43 2.40 -6.63 3.83
N ARG A 44 2.70 -7.92 3.67
CA ARG A 44 3.99 -8.39 3.14
C ARG A 44 4.25 -7.87 1.73
N ASN A 45 3.27 -8.02 0.83
CA ASN A 45 3.44 -7.58 -0.56
C ASN A 45 3.60 -6.06 -0.68
N VAL A 46 2.88 -5.27 0.14
CA VAL A 46 3.06 -3.81 0.16
C VAL A 46 4.45 -3.44 0.69
N PHE A 47 4.93 -4.10 1.73
CA PHE A 47 6.27 -3.89 2.26
C PHE A 47 7.36 -4.21 1.22
N GLU A 48 7.29 -5.39 0.58
CA GLU A 48 8.20 -5.78 -0.48
C GLU A 48 8.13 -4.83 -1.69
N GLY A 49 6.92 -4.44 -2.09
CA GLY A 49 6.71 -3.48 -3.15
C GLY A 49 7.37 -2.13 -2.88
N LYS A 50 7.24 -1.60 -1.66
CA LYS A 50 7.93 -0.35 -1.26
C LYS A 50 9.45 -0.52 -1.29
N ARG A 51 9.98 -1.65 -0.84
CA ARG A 51 11.41 -1.97 -0.91
C ARG A 51 11.92 -2.00 -2.35
N PHE A 52 11.23 -2.70 -3.26
CA PHE A 52 11.59 -2.72 -4.68
C PHE A 52 11.51 -1.33 -5.31
N PHE A 53 10.51 -0.54 -4.93
CA PHE A 53 10.37 0.84 -5.41
C PHE A 53 11.58 1.70 -5.00
N GLN A 54 12.02 1.62 -3.75
CA GLN A 54 13.23 2.31 -3.26
C GLN A 54 14.49 1.88 -4.00
N LEU A 55 14.59 0.60 -4.39
CA LEU A 55 15.67 0.06 -5.21
C LEU A 55 15.53 0.41 -6.71
N LYS A 56 14.48 1.14 -7.10
CA LYS A 56 14.13 1.47 -8.49
C LYS A 56 13.80 0.25 -9.36
N GLU A 57 13.51 -0.89 -8.74
CA GLU A 57 13.07 -2.11 -9.38
C GLU A 57 11.54 -2.07 -9.63
N TYR A 58 11.13 -1.08 -10.43
CA TYR A 58 9.72 -0.73 -10.58
C TYR A 58 8.83 -1.85 -11.12
N ALA A 59 9.35 -2.74 -11.95
CA ALA A 59 8.57 -3.88 -12.46
C ALA A 59 8.19 -4.86 -11.34
N GLN A 60 9.15 -5.20 -10.48
CA GLN A 60 8.95 -6.06 -9.31
C GLN A 60 8.04 -5.36 -8.28
N ALA A 61 8.26 -4.06 -8.05
CA ALA A 61 7.42 -3.25 -7.18
C ALA A 61 5.95 -3.30 -7.61
N ARG A 62 5.67 -3.05 -8.90
CA ARG A 62 4.31 -3.10 -9.45
C ARG A 62 3.67 -4.47 -9.24
N GLN A 63 4.39 -5.54 -9.52
CA GLN A 63 3.88 -6.89 -9.35
C GLN A 63 3.53 -7.17 -7.87
N ALA A 64 4.40 -6.79 -6.95
CA ALA A 64 4.15 -6.95 -5.52
C ALA A 64 2.92 -6.16 -5.07
N PHE A 65 2.78 -4.90 -5.47
CA PHE A 65 1.59 -4.10 -5.13
C PHE A 65 0.30 -4.68 -5.70
N LEU A 66 0.31 -5.17 -6.94
CA LEU A 66 -0.85 -5.82 -7.53
C LEU A 66 -1.21 -7.13 -6.81
N SER A 67 -0.22 -7.93 -6.41
CA SER A 67 -0.44 -9.12 -5.60
C SER A 67 -1.03 -8.78 -4.22
N GLY A 68 -0.58 -7.68 -3.62
CA GLY A 68 -1.18 -7.14 -2.38
C GLY A 68 -2.64 -6.71 -2.60
N TYR A 69 -2.92 -6.02 -3.69
CA TYR A 69 -4.29 -5.61 -4.03
C TYR A 69 -5.22 -6.81 -4.26
N GLU A 70 -4.75 -7.85 -4.92
CA GLU A 70 -5.55 -9.07 -5.13
C GLU A 70 -5.92 -9.75 -3.80
N ALA A 71 -5.02 -9.74 -2.82
CA ALA A 71 -5.26 -10.35 -1.52
C ALA A 71 -6.32 -9.61 -0.68
N GLU A 72 -6.30 -8.27 -0.67
CA GLU A 72 -7.13 -7.49 0.27
C GLU A 72 -8.03 -6.45 -0.42
N LYS A 73 -7.85 -6.18 -1.73
CA LYS A 73 -8.52 -5.08 -2.46
C LYS A 73 -8.32 -3.70 -1.80
N ASN A 74 -7.20 -3.51 -1.10
CA ASN A 74 -6.88 -2.29 -0.40
C ASN A 74 -6.41 -1.19 -1.37
N VAL A 75 -6.97 0.00 -1.23
CA VAL A 75 -6.70 1.13 -2.13
C VAL A 75 -5.23 1.59 -2.11
N THR A 76 -4.54 1.44 -0.98
CA THR A 76 -3.12 1.81 -0.86
C THR A 76 -2.23 1.01 -1.81
N ALA A 77 -2.45 -0.31 -1.92
CA ALA A 77 -1.69 -1.14 -2.87
C ALA A 77 -1.94 -0.69 -4.31
N LEU A 78 -3.18 -0.35 -4.64
CA LEU A 78 -3.54 0.12 -5.98
C LEU A 78 -2.94 1.50 -6.30
N ALA A 79 -2.90 2.42 -5.33
CA ALA A 79 -2.26 3.72 -5.45
C ALA A 79 -0.74 3.57 -5.72
N TRP A 80 -0.09 2.66 -5.01
CA TRP A 80 1.33 2.35 -5.24
C TRP A 80 1.58 1.66 -6.59
N ALA A 81 0.67 0.79 -7.05
CA ALA A 81 0.75 0.19 -8.38
C ALA A 81 0.65 1.25 -9.48
N ALA A 82 -0.23 2.25 -9.31
CA ALA A 82 -0.36 3.38 -10.21
C ALA A 82 0.92 4.24 -10.24
N THR A 83 1.44 4.62 -9.06
CA THR A 83 2.73 5.31 -8.90
C THR A 83 3.84 4.58 -9.65
N THR A 84 3.95 3.29 -9.43
CA THR A 84 5.00 2.46 -10.04
C THR A 84 4.84 2.36 -11.56
N SER A 85 3.60 2.28 -12.06
CA SER A 85 3.32 2.30 -13.50
C SER A 85 3.70 3.64 -14.14
N TYR A 86 3.48 4.75 -13.45
CA TYR A 86 3.96 6.07 -13.88
C TYR A 86 5.49 6.10 -14.04
N TRP A 87 6.23 5.55 -13.06
CA TRP A 87 7.69 5.46 -13.11
C TRP A 87 8.21 4.52 -14.23
N LEU A 88 7.42 3.51 -14.60
CA LEU A 88 7.68 2.64 -15.75
C LEU A 88 7.33 3.31 -17.09
N ASN A 89 6.87 4.57 -17.08
CA ASN A 89 6.33 5.25 -18.26
C ASN A 89 5.09 4.57 -18.88
N ASP A 90 4.42 3.70 -18.13
CA ASP A 90 3.17 3.04 -18.52
C ASP A 90 1.98 3.87 -18.03
N LEU A 91 1.75 5.00 -18.73
CA LEU A 91 0.71 5.96 -18.34
C LEU A 91 -0.70 5.37 -18.46
N THR A 92 -0.91 4.40 -19.35
CA THR A 92 -2.20 3.74 -19.54
C THR A 92 -2.57 2.89 -18.32
N SER A 93 -1.63 2.08 -17.83
CA SER A 93 -1.84 1.30 -16.61
C SER A 93 -1.96 2.21 -15.39
N ALA A 94 -1.12 3.26 -15.31
CA ALA A 94 -1.21 4.23 -14.22
C ALA A 94 -2.59 4.87 -14.15
N GLU A 95 -3.12 5.39 -15.26
CA GLU A 95 -4.47 5.97 -15.34
C GLU A 95 -5.56 4.96 -14.93
N THR A 96 -5.42 3.72 -15.39
CA THR A 96 -6.38 2.66 -15.06
C THR A 96 -6.44 2.38 -13.56
N TYR A 97 -5.28 2.25 -12.90
CA TYR A 97 -5.22 2.00 -11.47
C TYR A 97 -5.68 3.22 -10.65
N LEU A 98 -5.33 4.44 -11.06
CA LEU A 98 -5.81 5.67 -10.43
C LEU A 98 -7.34 5.78 -10.50
N ARG A 99 -7.94 5.51 -11.65
CA ARG A 99 -9.40 5.52 -11.81
C ARG A 99 -10.10 4.47 -10.94
N GLN A 100 -9.49 3.31 -10.74
CA GLN A 100 -10.03 2.28 -9.83
C GLN A 100 -9.87 2.66 -8.36
N ALA A 101 -8.82 3.41 -8.01
CA ALA A 101 -8.55 3.84 -6.64
C ALA A 101 -9.43 5.04 -6.23
N GLU A 102 -9.66 5.99 -7.12
CA GLU A 102 -10.28 7.28 -6.86
C GLU A 102 -11.61 7.21 -6.08
N PRO A 103 -12.58 6.32 -6.39
CA PRO A 103 -13.83 6.26 -5.65
C PRO A 103 -13.68 5.85 -4.18
N LYS A 104 -12.57 5.20 -3.83
CA LYS A 104 -12.32 4.58 -2.52
C LYS A 104 -11.36 5.40 -1.65
N VAL A 105 -10.73 6.44 -2.21
CA VAL A 105 -9.57 7.08 -1.60
C VAL A 105 -9.89 8.28 -0.71
N LYS A 106 -11.12 8.85 -0.76
CA LYS A 106 -11.48 10.13 -0.13
C LYS A 106 -11.15 10.23 1.37
N ALA A 107 -11.18 9.12 2.10
CA ALA A 107 -10.85 9.05 3.52
C ALA A 107 -9.60 8.18 3.80
N SER A 108 -8.73 8.02 2.82
CA SER A 108 -7.54 7.17 2.91
C SER A 108 -6.27 8.01 2.97
N VAL A 109 -5.26 7.51 3.69
CA VAL A 109 -3.90 8.05 3.66
C VAL A 109 -3.33 8.18 2.23
N SER A 110 -3.82 7.38 1.29
CA SER A 110 -3.38 7.40 -0.11
C SER A 110 -4.06 8.48 -0.97
N TYR A 111 -4.90 9.36 -0.40
CA TYR A 111 -5.61 10.40 -1.16
C TYR A 111 -4.66 11.29 -1.96
N PHE A 112 -3.62 11.80 -1.32
CA PHE A 112 -2.65 12.69 -1.99
C PHE A 112 -1.81 11.97 -3.02
N ARG A 113 -1.47 10.70 -2.80
CA ARG A 113 -0.80 9.88 -3.80
C ARG A 113 -1.65 9.69 -5.06
N VAL A 114 -2.92 9.34 -4.89
CA VAL A 114 -3.85 9.16 -6.03
C VAL A 114 -4.06 10.48 -6.76
N THR A 115 -4.35 11.56 -6.06
CA THR A 115 -4.64 12.87 -6.67
C THR A 115 -3.40 13.48 -7.33
N GLY A 116 -2.25 13.44 -6.65
CA GLY A 116 -0.99 13.95 -7.19
C GLY A 116 -0.54 13.19 -8.45
N TYR A 117 -0.54 11.87 -8.40
CA TYR A 117 -0.17 11.08 -9.59
C TYR A 117 -1.21 11.13 -10.71
N LYS A 118 -2.50 11.33 -10.40
CA LYS A 118 -3.52 11.61 -11.41
C LYS A 118 -3.19 12.89 -12.18
N ALA A 119 -2.83 13.95 -11.48
CA ALA A 119 -2.41 15.20 -12.12
C ALA A 119 -1.19 15.00 -13.01
N LEU A 120 -0.15 14.30 -12.52
CA LEU A 120 1.07 14.03 -13.29
C LEU A 120 0.78 13.19 -14.55
N VAL A 121 -0.06 12.16 -14.45
CA VAL A 121 -0.45 11.33 -15.60
C VAL A 121 -1.18 12.15 -16.64
N LEU A 122 -2.17 12.96 -16.24
CA LEU A 122 -2.93 13.83 -17.13
C LEU A 122 -2.04 14.85 -17.85
N LEU A 123 -1.13 15.50 -17.12
CA LEU A 123 -0.18 16.45 -17.70
C LEU A 123 0.76 15.78 -18.70
N ARG A 124 1.29 14.59 -18.39
CA ARG A 124 2.15 13.84 -19.31
C ARG A 124 1.42 13.31 -20.55
N GLN A 125 0.10 13.11 -20.45
CA GLN A 125 -0.75 12.77 -21.60
C GLN A 125 -1.15 14.00 -22.42
N GLY A 126 -0.74 15.21 -22.06
CA GLY A 126 -1.13 16.45 -22.71
C GLY A 126 -2.54 16.95 -22.36
N LYS A 127 -3.23 16.31 -21.41
CA LYS A 127 -4.54 16.71 -20.87
C LYS A 127 -4.36 17.84 -19.86
N LYS A 128 -3.86 18.98 -20.34
CA LYS A 128 -3.38 20.07 -19.49
C LYS A 128 -4.44 20.62 -18.55
N ASP A 129 -5.63 20.93 -19.07
CA ASP A 129 -6.69 21.57 -18.27
C ASP A 129 -7.18 20.65 -17.15
N GLU A 130 -7.35 19.35 -17.46
CA GLU A 130 -7.73 18.34 -16.48
C GLU A 130 -6.63 18.16 -15.40
N GLY A 131 -5.36 18.14 -15.83
CA GLY A 131 -4.21 18.06 -14.93
C GLY A 131 -4.13 19.26 -13.99
N LEU A 132 -4.28 20.48 -14.51
CA LEU A 132 -4.29 21.70 -13.70
C LEU A 132 -5.49 21.75 -12.74
N GLN A 133 -6.66 21.28 -13.16
CA GLN A 133 -7.82 21.18 -12.28
C GLN A 133 -7.58 20.19 -11.14
N THR A 134 -7.00 19.04 -11.44
CA THR A 134 -6.64 18.03 -10.42
C THR A 134 -5.58 18.58 -9.44
N LEU A 135 -4.62 19.39 -9.92
CA LEU A 135 -3.67 20.06 -9.02
C LEU A 135 -4.31 21.08 -8.10
N LYS A 136 -5.34 21.82 -8.55
CA LYS A 136 -6.09 22.73 -7.67
C LYS A 136 -6.77 21.95 -6.54
N GLU A 137 -7.35 20.81 -6.85
CA GLU A 137 -7.96 19.92 -5.84
C GLU A 137 -6.92 19.41 -4.83
N TYR A 138 -5.73 19.03 -5.32
CA TYR A 138 -4.59 18.63 -4.49
C TYR A 138 -4.17 19.75 -3.53
N VAL A 139 -3.88 20.95 -4.08
CA VAL A 139 -3.43 22.13 -3.31
C VAL A 139 -4.47 22.50 -2.26
N TYR A 140 -5.76 22.53 -2.63
CA TYR A 140 -6.84 22.83 -1.69
C TYR A 140 -6.88 21.81 -0.55
N ALA A 141 -6.85 20.53 -0.85
CA ALA A 141 -6.94 19.47 0.16
C ALA A 141 -5.70 19.44 1.06
N TYR A 142 -4.50 19.54 0.48
CA TYR A 142 -3.25 19.50 1.23
C TYR A 142 -3.06 20.71 2.13
N GLY A 143 -3.50 21.89 1.70
CA GLY A 143 -3.46 23.11 2.50
C GLY A 143 -4.23 23.04 3.83
N HIS A 144 -5.07 22.02 4.02
CA HIS A 144 -5.78 21.75 5.27
C HIS A 144 -5.06 20.73 6.18
N THR A 145 -3.91 20.22 5.80
CA THR A 145 -3.19 19.18 6.56
C THR A 145 -2.26 19.73 7.64
N TYR A 146 -1.98 21.02 7.66
CA TYR A 146 -0.98 21.66 8.54
C TYR A 146 0.46 21.13 8.36
N ILE A 147 0.73 20.35 7.34
CA ILE A 147 2.07 19.85 7.02
C ILE A 147 2.75 20.86 6.11
N SER A 148 4.03 21.14 6.39
CA SER A 148 4.82 22.03 5.52
C SER A 148 4.94 21.47 4.12
N SER A 149 4.82 22.32 3.10
CA SER A 149 4.80 21.89 1.71
C SER A 149 5.20 22.99 0.75
N ASP A 150 5.45 22.59 -0.50
CA ASP A 150 5.74 23.47 -1.63
C ASP A 150 4.48 24.03 -2.32
N LEU A 151 3.32 24.01 -1.67
CA LEU A 151 2.05 24.46 -2.24
C LEU A 151 2.11 25.84 -2.92
N PRO A 152 2.80 26.87 -2.38
CA PRO A 152 2.90 28.17 -3.06
C PRO A 152 3.53 28.07 -4.45
N TRP A 153 4.50 27.18 -4.63
CA TRP A 153 5.15 26.96 -5.92
C TRP A 153 4.26 26.19 -6.89
N ILE A 154 3.53 25.18 -6.39
CA ILE A 154 2.56 24.44 -7.19
C ILE A 154 1.42 25.38 -7.64
N ASP A 155 0.90 26.21 -6.74
CA ASP A 155 -0.13 27.20 -7.05
C ASP A 155 0.35 28.22 -8.09
N LEU A 156 1.62 28.64 -8.04
CA LEU A 156 2.23 29.51 -9.05
C LEU A 156 2.27 28.84 -10.43
N MET A 157 2.63 27.57 -10.51
CA MET A 157 2.60 26.80 -11.77
C MET A 157 1.19 26.73 -12.34
N ILE A 158 0.19 26.48 -11.49
CA ILE A 158 -1.22 26.46 -11.86
C ILE A 158 -1.66 27.81 -12.44
N LYS A 159 -1.35 28.92 -11.76
CA LYS A 159 -1.72 30.27 -12.18
C LYS A 159 -1.08 30.70 -13.50
N LYS A 160 0.17 30.32 -13.71
CA LYS A 160 0.86 30.58 -14.97
C LYS A 160 0.41 29.67 -16.11
N GLY A 161 -0.18 28.52 -15.77
CA GLY A 161 -0.47 27.49 -16.75
C GLY A 161 0.80 26.91 -17.38
N ASP A 162 1.97 27.10 -16.77
CA ASP A 162 3.25 26.57 -17.23
C ASP A 162 3.81 25.64 -16.15
N VAL A 163 3.88 24.34 -16.48
CA VAL A 163 4.18 23.28 -15.53
C VAL A 163 5.46 22.57 -15.94
N ASP A 164 6.49 22.75 -15.12
CA ASP A 164 7.69 21.92 -15.16
C ASP A 164 7.34 20.56 -14.49
N ILE A 165 7.02 19.56 -15.30
CA ILE A 165 6.57 18.26 -14.82
C ILE A 165 7.61 17.57 -13.92
N PRO A 166 8.91 17.49 -14.25
CA PRO A 166 9.93 16.95 -13.36
C PRO A 166 9.98 17.65 -12.00
N LYS A 167 9.93 18.98 -11.98
CA LYS A 167 9.94 19.76 -10.75
C LYS A 167 8.66 19.53 -9.94
N LEU A 168 7.49 19.58 -10.60
CA LEU A 168 6.22 19.28 -9.97
C LEU A 168 6.20 17.89 -9.36
N GLN A 169 6.71 16.88 -10.06
CA GLN A 169 6.80 15.51 -9.57
C GLN A 169 7.59 15.44 -8.27
N ALA A 170 8.78 16.06 -8.23
CA ALA A 170 9.62 16.06 -7.03
C ALA A 170 8.89 16.68 -5.82
N MET A 171 8.21 17.82 -6.03
CA MET A 171 7.44 18.50 -4.99
C MET A 171 6.28 17.63 -4.48
N LEU A 172 5.51 17.04 -5.40
CA LEU A 172 4.38 16.17 -5.02
C LEU A 172 4.86 14.92 -4.28
N GLU A 173 6.00 14.35 -4.66
CA GLU A 173 6.55 13.18 -3.97
C GLU A 173 7.00 13.51 -2.56
N GLU A 174 7.63 14.65 -2.35
CA GLU A 174 8.02 15.13 -1.03
C GLU A 174 6.79 15.35 -0.14
N ASP A 175 5.79 16.07 -0.63
CA ASP A 175 4.53 16.31 0.07
C ASP A 175 3.81 15.01 0.44
N ILE A 176 3.66 14.09 -0.55
CA ILE A 176 2.99 12.81 -0.35
C ILE A 176 3.72 11.96 0.69
N TYR A 177 5.06 11.91 0.60
CA TYR A 177 5.87 11.17 1.56
C TYR A 177 5.73 11.74 2.97
N ALA A 178 5.86 13.05 3.12
CA ALA A 178 5.71 13.73 4.41
C ALA A 178 4.33 13.48 5.04
N TYR A 179 3.27 13.49 4.23
CA TYR A 179 1.93 13.19 4.71
C TYR A 179 1.78 11.72 5.14
N GLU A 180 2.22 10.78 4.31
CA GLU A 180 2.13 9.35 4.62
C GLU A 180 2.96 8.97 5.86
N GLU A 181 4.12 9.59 6.05
CA GLU A 181 4.98 9.40 7.22
C GLU A 181 4.33 9.95 8.49
N ALA A 182 3.77 11.17 8.43
CA ALA A 182 3.09 11.79 9.56
C ALA A 182 1.88 10.96 10.03
N ILE A 183 1.09 10.41 9.11
CA ILE A 183 -0.02 9.52 9.45
C ILE A 183 0.50 8.19 10.03
N GLY A 184 1.53 7.61 9.44
CA GLY A 184 2.15 6.37 9.94
C GLY A 184 2.71 6.52 11.35
N GLU A 185 3.37 7.64 11.65
CA GLU A 185 3.85 7.97 12.99
C GLU A 185 2.67 8.09 13.97
N PHE A 186 1.64 8.82 13.61
CA PHE A 186 0.45 8.98 14.44
C PHE A 186 -0.25 7.64 14.71
N GLU A 187 -0.45 6.80 13.69
CA GLU A 187 -1.08 5.49 13.85
C GLU A 187 -0.27 4.55 14.74
N SER A 188 1.07 4.60 14.66
CA SER A 188 1.94 3.69 15.39
C SER A 188 2.15 4.09 16.87
N THR A 189 2.19 5.38 17.15
CA THR A 189 2.54 5.92 18.48
C THR A 189 1.38 6.65 19.14
N ARG A 190 0.35 7.00 18.41
CA ARG A 190 -0.70 7.97 18.77
C ARG A 190 -0.14 9.32 19.22
N THR A 191 1.10 9.58 18.87
CA THR A 191 1.81 10.83 19.06
C THR A 191 2.25 11.32 17.69
N GLY A 192 2.97 12.40 17.58
CA GLY A 192 3.42 12.91 16.31
C GLY A 192 2.82 14.27 15.98
N TYR A 193 2.77 14.60 14.69
CA TYR A 193 2.39 15.92 14.25
C TYR A 193 1.02 16.38 14.77
N TYR A 194 0.01 15.53 14.70
CA TYR A 194 -1.35 15.84 15.12
C TYR A 194 -1.48 16.05 16.63
N ASP A 195 -0.66 15.37 17.42
CA ASP A 195 -0.67 15.46 18.87
C ASP A 195 0.12 16.69 19.36
N ARG A 196 1.11 17.14 18.59
CA ARG A 196 1.92 18.33 18.89
C ARG A 196 1.25 19.64 18.49
N ASN A 197 0.15 19.60 17.78
CA ASN A 197 -0.59 20.79 17.36
C ASN A 197 -1.77 21.03 18.30
N PRO A 198 -1.68 21.97 19.28
CA PRO A 198 -2.72 22.19 20.27
C PRO A 198 -4.06 22.69 19.70
N GLY A 199 -4.08 23.06 18.41
CA GLY A 199 -5.31 23.41 17.71
C GLY A 199 -6.04 22.22 17.08
N ALA A 200 -5.37 21.08 16.93
CA ALA A 200 -5.93 19.87 16.33
C ALA A 200 -6.41 18.84 17.37
N SER A 201 -5.85 18.86 18.57
CA SER A 201 -6.33 18.05 19.70
C SER A 201 -7.49 18.75 20.38
N GLY A 202 -8.70 18.45 19.96
CA GLY A 202 -9.91 18.82 20.68
C GLY A 202 -9.89 18.21 22.07
N GLY A 203 -9.64 19.05 23.08
CA GLY A 203 -10.02 18.77 24.44
C GLY A 203 -9.08 17.92 25.24
N ASN A 204 -8.13 18.56 25.88
CA ASN A 204 -7.62 18.11 27.16
C ASN A 204 -8.77 18.01 28.15
N VAL A 205 -9.18 16.82 28.45
CA VAL A 205 -9.88 16.54 29.72
C VAL A 205 -8.80 16.25 30.73
N SER A 206 -8.38 17.27 31.45
CA SER A 206 -7.67 17.09 32.71
C SER A 206 -8.65 16.85 33.84
N PRO A 207 -8.24 16.08 34.87
CA PRO A 207 -9.09 15.52 35.92
C PRO A 207 -9.72 16.52 36.83
#